data_7e1daf4a34f55ae11b0ba34ce503d7c3
#
_entry.id   7e1daf4a34f55ae11b0ba34ce503d7c3
#
_cell.length_a   1.000
_cell.length_b   1.000
_cell.length_c   1.000
_cell.angle_alpha   90.00
_cell.angle_beta   90.00
_cell.angle_gamma   90.00
#
_symmetry.space_group_name_H-M   'P 1'
#
loop_
_entity.id
_entity.type
_entity.pdbx_description
1 polymer ?
#
loop_
_entity_poly.entity_id
_entity_poly.type
_entity_poly.pdbx_seq_one_letter_code
_entity_poly.pdbx_strand_id
1 'polypeptide(L)'
;MEPKFKQVTRKDVARLAGVSETVVSYVINNNRYVDKEKRRRVEEAVHQLNYRPNSIARALKGKSSNQIIFIADQIVTEHFSLLVNELDQCAYGLGYMVSLCSNRNTEQFVNEIIGRRPDGLLISSVSFPQAFIQRFVDANIPVVLLENRDYSQVKGAGRIDNGLYEGARECVQYLGGLGRKDILYIDRYSARGNFSNMDDLRYRGFVHQMQESGYCPD
;
A
#
# COMPACT_ATOMS: atom_id res chain seq x y z
N MET A 1 35.01 3.94 2.22
CA MET A 1 34.69 3.61 0.82
C MET A 1 33.90 4.77 0.25
N GLU A 2 34.53 5.64 -0.55
CA GLU A 2 33.84 6.78 -1.16
C GLU A 2 32.79 6.27 -2.15
N PRO A 3 31.58 6.86 -2.22
CA PRO A 3 30.57 6.46 -3.18
C PRO A 3 31.08 6.75 -4.60
N LYS A 4 31.24 5.71 -5.41
CA LYS A 4 31.79 5.74 -6.77
C LYS A 4 30.98 6.54 -7.80
N PHE A 5 29.80 7.09 -7.41
CA PHE A 5 28.96 7.83 -8.34
C PHE A 5 28.45 9.13 -7.67
N LYS A 6 29.01 10.25 -8.11
CA LYS A 6 28.48 11.56 -7.73
C LYS A 6 27.13 11.75 -8.45
N GLN A 7 26.05 11.70 -7.67
CA GLN A 7 24.71 11.91 -8.22
C GLN A 7 24.58 13.33 -8.76
N VAL A 8 24.20 13.45 -10.05
CA VAL A 8 23.94 14.74 -10.69
C VAL A 8 22.80 15.45 -9.98
N THR A 9 22.99 16.72 -9.68
CA THR A 9 22.04 17.54 -8.95
C THR A 9 21.34 18.56 -9.85
N ARG A 10 20.23 19.15 -9.39
CA ARG A 10 19.56 20.25 -10.06
C ARG A 10 20.50 21.43 -10.28
N LYS A 11 21.43 21.67 -9.34
CA LYS A 11 22.44 22.71 -9.43
C LYS A 11 23.41 22.48 -10.60
N ASP A 12 23.75 21.24 -10.89
CA ASP A 12 24.63 20.91 -12.03
C ASP A 12 23.93 21.18 -13.36
N VAL A 13 22.62 20.83 -13.47
CA VAL A 13 21.80 21.17 -14.64
C VAL A 13 21.69 22.68 -14.81
N ALA A 14 21.41 23.42 -13.75
CA ALA A 14 21.30 24.87 -13.77
C ALA A 14 22.59 25.52 -14.26
N ARG A 15 23.75 25.07 -13.79
CA ARG A 15 25.07 25.52 -14.19
C ARG A 15 25.32 25.26 -15.68
N LEU A 16 25.03 24.05 -16.17
CA LEU A 16 25.25 23.70 -17.58
C LEU A 16 24.31 24.47 -18.51
N ALA A 17 23.05 24.63 -18.14
CA ALA A 17 22.04 25.34 -18.90
C ALA A 17 22.18 26.88 -18.84
N GLY A 18 23.01 27.43 -17.95
CA GLY A 18 23.17 28.87 -17.74
C GLY A 18 21.88 29.54 -17.23
N VAL A 19 21.16 28.87 -16.29
CA VAL A 19 19.91 29.37 -15.69
C VAL A 19 19.91 29.14 -14.18
N SER A 20 18.92 29.71 -13.46
CA SER A 20 18.74 29.41 -12.03
C SER A 20 18.12 28.04 -11.80
N GLU A 21 18.36 27.46 -10.61
CA GLU A 21 17.70 26.20 -10.20
C GLU A 21 16.17 26.28 -10.20
N THR A 22 15.63 27.47 -10.00
CA THR A 22 14.19 27.76 -10.07
C THR A 22 13.66 27.57 -11.49
N VAL A 23 14.38 28.06 -12.50
CA VAL A 23 14.03 27.88 -13.92
C VAL A 23 14.09 26.40 -14.30
N VAL A 24 15.15 25.68 -13.88
CA VAL A 24 15.23 24.22 -14.05
C VAL A 24 14.02 23.52 -13.45
N SER A 25 13.61 23.92 -12.24
CA SER A 25 12.41 23.37 -11.58
C SER A 25 11.13 23.62 -12.36
N TYR A 26 10.98 24.80 -12.97
CA TYR A 26 9.80 25.12 -13.78
C TYR A 26 9.74 24.29 -15.06
N VAL A 27 10.87 24.10 -15.72
CA VAL A 27 10.95 23.27 -16.93
C VAL A 27 10.62 21.81 -16.62
N ILE A 28 11.28 21.23 -15.60
CA ILE A 28 11.11 19.81 -15.25
C ILE A 28 9.67 19.49 -14.79
N ASN A 29 9.06 20.37 -13.99
CA ASN A 29 7.72 20.14 -13.47
C ASN A 29 6.60 20.68 -14.38
N ASN A 30 6.96 21.37 -15.48
CA ASN A 30 6.04 22.00 -16.42
C ASN A 30 4.92 22.82 -15.76
N ASN A 31 5.23 23.49 -14.64
CA ASN A 31 4.25 24.17 -13.79
C ASN A 31 4.21 25.70 -13.96
N ARG A 32 5.10 26.28 -14.79
CA ARG A 32 5.13 27.70 -15.14
C ARG A 32 5.67 27.90 -16.54
N TYR A 33 5.28 29.01 -17.14
CA TYR A 33 5.86 29.44 -18.40
C TYR A 33 7.35 29.70 -18.25
N VAL A 34 8.14 29.17 -19.20
CA VAL A 34 9.57 29.42 -19.35
C VAL A 34 9.81 29.72 -20.84
N ASP A 35 10.58 30.72 -21.11
CA ASP A 35 11.00 31.09 -22.47
C ASP A 35 11.53 29.85 -23.22
N LYS A 36 11.19 29.75 -24.52
CA LYS A 36 11.50 28.57 -25.36
C LYS A 36 13.00 28.26 -25.40
N GLU A 37 13.86 29.27 -25.49
CA GLU A 37 15.31 29.07 -25.57
C GLU A 37 15.88 28.59 -24.22
N LYS A 38 15.41 29.14 -23.10
CA LYS A 38 15.80 28.65 -21.78
C LYS A 38 15.31 27.22 -21.54
N ARG A 39 14.10 26.89 -21.98
CA ARG A 39 13.55 25.53 -21.92
C ARG A 39 14.45 24.56 -22.69
N ARG A 40 14.77 24.84 -23.94
CA ARG A 40 15.62 24.02 -24.79
C ARG A 40 16.97 23.73 -24.11
N ARG A 41 17.65 24.78 -23.61
CA ARG A 41 18.94 24.61 -22.91
C ARG A 41 18.86 23.75 -21.67
N VAL A 42 17.76 23.84 -20.89
CA VAL A 42 17.55 23.00 -19.72
C VAL A 42 17.33 21.56 -20.14
N GLU A 43 16.50 21.30 -21.15
CA GLU A 43 16.23 19.95 -21.66
C GLU A 43 17.49 19.28 -22.19
N GLU A 44 18.32 20.02 -22.95
CA GLU A 44 19.63 19.55 -23.41
C GLU A 44 20.57 19.22 -22.25
N ALA A 45 20.65 20.08 -21.23
CA ALA A 45 21.47 19.86 -20.06
C ALA A 45 21.00 18.63 -19.25
N VAL A 46 19.69 18.45 -19.12
CA VAL A 46 19.09 17.25 -18.48
C VAL A 46 19.51 15.99 -19.22
N HIS A 47 19.43 16.00 -20.55
CA HIS A 47 19.80 14.87 -21.38
C HIS A 47 21.32 14.58 -21.31
N GLN A 48 22.17 15.59 -21.46
CA GLN A 48 23.64 15.46 -21.43
C GLN A 48 24.14 14.91 -20.08
N LEU A 49 23.56 15.39 -18.98
CA LEU A 49 23.93 14.97 -17.63
C LEU A 49 23.21 13.69 -17.18
N ASN A 50 22.32 13.14 -18.00
CA ASN A 50 21.41 12.06 -17.63
C ASN A 50 20.74 12.36 -16.27
N TYR A 51 20.35 13.62 -16.05
CA TYR A 51 19.75 14.06 -14.80
C TYR A 51 18.36 13.46 -14.64
N ARG A 52 18.14 12.84 -13.50
CA ARG A 52 16.81 12.36 -13.10
C ARG A 52 16.38 13.05 -11.80
N PRO A 53 15.18 13.64 -11.76
CA PRO A 53 14.67 14.26 -10.54
C PRO A 53 14.64 13.26 -9.39
N ASN A 54 15.23 13.62 -8.25
CA ASN A 54 15.23 12.78 -7.07
C ASN A 54 13.87 12.87 -6.37
N SER A 55 13.11 11.76 -6.36
CA SER A 55 11.80 11.66 -5.70
C SER A 55 11.89 11.85 -4.18
N ILE A 56 12.97 11.37 -3.56
CA ILE A 56 13.23 11.52 -2.12
C ILE A 56 13.40 13.01 -1.77
N ALA A 57 14.19 13.74 -2.55
CA ALA A 57 14.38 15.17 -2.34
C ALA A 57 13.07 15.96 -2.58
N ARG A 58 12.15 15.45 -3.38
CA ARG A 58 10.83 16.02 -3.63
C ARG A 58 9.90 15.80 -2.43
N ALA A 59 9.87 14.59 -1.90
CA ALA A 59 9.12 14.23 -0.70
C ALA A 59 9.57 15.03 0.53
N LEU A 60 10.88 15.22 0.70
CA LEU A 60 11.46 16.04 1.78
C LEU A 60 11.05 17.53 1.74
N LYS A 61 10.70 18.06 0.56
CA LYS A 61 10.19 19.44 0.39
C LYS A 61 8.67 19.56 0.55
N GLY A 62 8.01 18.60 1.19
CA GLY A 62 6.56 18.58 1.41
C GLY A 62 5.76 18.28 0.14
N LYS A 63 6.40 17.74 -0.89
CA LYS A 63 5.74 17.26 -2.11
C LYS A 63 5.57 15.74 -2.04
N SER A 64 4.56 15.24 -2.75
CA SER A 64 4.26 13.83 -2.91
C SER A 64 5.51 12.97 -3.17
N SER A 65 5.61 11.82 -2.53
CA SER A 65 6.61 10.78 -2.81
C SER A 65 6.27 10.01 -4.08
N ASN A 66 5.02 10.09 -4.53
CA ASN A 66 4.42 9.29 -5.58
C ASN A 66 4.57 7.78 -5.29
N GLN A 67 4.52 7.40 -4.02
CA GLN A 67 4.64 6.02 -3.57
C GLN A 67 3.46 5.60 -2.71
N ILE A 68 2.87 4.47 -3.06
CA ILE A 68 1.91 3.73 -2.23
C ILE A 68 2.63 2.48 -1.74
N ILE A 69 2.50 2.17 -0.45
CA ILE A 69 3.04 0.92 0.10
C ILE A 69 1.88 -0.01 0.40
N PHE A 70 1.96 -1.22 -0.12
CA PHE A 70 1.03 -2.30 0.19
C PHE A 70 1.67 -3.26 1.21
N ILE A 71 1.06 -3.36 2.38
CA ILE A 71 1.50 -4.23 3.48
C ILE A 71 0.58 -5.43 3.57
N ALA A 72 1.13 -6.65 3.50
CA ALA A 72 0.38 -7.89 3.62
C ALA A 72 1.15 -8.94 4.41
N ASP A 73 0.46 -9.96 4.93
CA ASP A 73 1.08 -11.08 5.66
C ASP A 73 1.89 -11.98 4.72
N GLN A 74 1.37 -12.24 3.54
CA GLN A 74 2.00 -13.03 2.48
C GLN A 74 1.79 -12.37 1.13
N ILE A 75 2.86 -12.20 0.39
CA ILE A 75 2.86 -11.55 -0.93
C ILE A 75 2.94 -12.56 -2.10
N VAL A 76 2.85 -13.86 -1.80
CA VAL A 76 3.06 -14.94 -2.76
C VAL A 76 1.84 -15.86 -2.80
N THR A 77 0.67 -15.33 -3.15
CA THR A 77 -0.54 -16.12 -3.42
C THR A 77 -1.16 -15.66 -4.72
N GLU A 78 -1.87 -16.55 -5.42
CA GLU A 78 -2.53 -16.22 -6.69
C GLU A 78 -3.50 -15.04 -6.54
N HIS A 79 -4.38 -15.10 -5.54
CA HIS A 79 -5.31 -14.01 -5.23
C HIS A 79 -4.60 -12.68 -5.00
N PHE A 80 -3.49 -12.70 -4.26
CA PHE A 80 -2.71 -11.50 -3.98
C PHE A 80 -2.05 -10.95 -5.25
N SER A 81 -1.58 -11.83 -6.13
CA SER A 81 -0.95 -11.43 -7.39
C SER A 81 -1.91 -10.71 -8.33
N LEU A 82 -3.16 -11.15 -8.42
CA LEU A 82 -4.21 -10.48 -9.20
C LEU A 82 -4.51 -9.09 -8.64
N LEU A 83 -4.70 -8.99 -7.32
CA LEU A 83 -4.97 -7.71 -6.66
C LEU A 83 -3.81 -6.71 -6.85
N VAL A 84 -2.56 -7.17 -6.72
CA VAL A 84 -1.37 -6.34 -6.91
C VAL A 84 -1.27 -5.86 -8.35
N ASN A 85 -1.56 -6.71 -9.33
CA ASN A 85 -1.54 -6.33 -10.74
C ASN A 85 -2.53 -5.20 -11.04
N GLU A 86 -3.78 -5.32 -10.58
CA GLU A 86 -4.79 -4.29 -10.76
C GLU A 86 -4.40 -2.98 -10.05
N LEU A 87 -3.90 -3.09 -8.80
CA LEU A 87 -3.43 -1.95 -8.04
C LEU A 87 -2.28 -1.22 -8.75
N ASP A 88 -1.30 -1.97 -9.27
CA ASP A 88 -0.13 -1.39 -9.96
C ASP A 88 -0.55 -0.68 -11.25
N GLN A 89 -1.42 -1.28 -12.05
CA GLN A 89 -1.93 -0.67 -13.28
C GLN A 89 -2.67 0.64 -12.99
N CYS A 90 -3.58 0.64 -12.01
CA CYS A 90 -4.32 1.84 -11.62
C CYS A 90 -3.39 2.91 -11.05
N ALA A 91 -2.48 2.54 -10.15
CA ALA A 91 -1.55 3.46 -9.51
C ALA A 91 -0.58 4.08 -10.54
N TYR A 92 -0.05 3.28 -11.45
CA TYR A 92 0.84 3.76 -12.51
C TYR A 92 0.17 4.79 -13.42
N GLY A 93 -1.09 4.54 -13.80
CA GLY A 93 -1.89 5.50 -14.59
C GLY A 93 -2.10 6.85 -13.90
N LEU A 94 -2.05 6.87 -12.57
CA LEU A 94 -2.14 8.07 -11.72
C LEU A 94 -0.77 8.66 -11.34
N GLY A 95 0.33 8.08 -11.81
CA GLY A 95 1.68 8.54 -11.55
C GLY A 95 2.26 8.08 -10.21
N TYR A 96 1.71 7.02 -9.61
CA TYR A 96 2.22 6.39 -8.40
C TYR A 96 2.98 5.10 -8.70
N MET A 97 3.92 4.78 -7.81
CA MET A 97 4.58 3.47 -7.78
C MET A 97 4.09 2.69 -6.56
N VAL A 98 3.82 1.40 -6.74
CA VAL A 98 3.44 0.51 -5.65
C VAL A 98 4.67 -0.23 -5.14
N SER A 99 4.87 -0.22 -3.83
CA SER A 99 5.90 -1.02 -3.15
C SER A 99 5.24 -2.06 -2.28
N LEU A 100 5.64 -3.31 -2.43
CA LEU A 100 5.12 -4.43 -1.64
C LEU A 100 6.00 -4.67 -0.42
N CYS A 101 5.38 -4.78 0.75
CA CYS A 101 6.06 -5.10 1.99
C CYS A 101 5.35 -6.26 2.70
N SER A 102 6.11 -7.30 3.04
CA SER A 102 5.62 -8.28 4.03
C SER A 102 5.54 -7.61 5.39
N ASN A 103 4.43 -7.84 6.08
CA ASN A 103 4.24 -7.38 7.43
C ASN A 103 5.35 -7.89 8.37
N ARG A 104 5.83 -6.99 9.22
CA ARG A 104 6.76 -7.28 10.32
C ARG A 104 6.20 -6.63 11.58
N ASN A 105 5.69 -7.41 12.52
CA ASN A 105 5.05 -6.92 13.75
C ASN A 105 6.08 -6.29 14.72
N THR A 106 6.79 -5.25 14.29
CA THR A 106 7.81 -4.56 15.08
C THR A 106 7.66 -3.05 15.01
N GLU A 107 7.98 -2.38 16.12
CA GLU A 107 8.07 -0.92 16.20
C GLU A 107 9.02 -0.33 15.15
N GLN A 108 10.15 -1.00 14.93
CA GLN A 108 11.13 -0.58 13.94
C GLN A 108 10.52 -0.51 12.54
N PHE A 109 9.75 -1.54 12.14
CA PHE A 109 9.08 -1.57 10.84
C PHE A 109 8.11 -0.39 10.68
N VAL A 110 7.31 -0.11 11.71
CA VAL A 110 6.37 1.03 11.69
C VAL A 110 7.12 2.35 11.51
N ASN A 111 8.20 2.55 12.27
CA ASN A 111 9.02 3.77 12.18
C ASN A 111 9.70 3.92 10.81
N GLU A 112 10.17 2.81 10.22
CA GLU A 112 10.76 2.82 8.88
C GLU A 112 9.74 3.20 7.81
N ILE A 113 8.51 2.69 7.86
CA ILE A 113 7.43 3.06 6.94
C ILE A 113 7.08 4.54 7.09
N ILE A 114 6.88 5.02 8.32
CA ILE A 114 6.58 6.45 8.59
C ILE A 114 7.73 7.34 8.06
N GLY A 115 8.98 6.94 8.31
CA GLY A 115 10.15 7.69 7.85
C GLY A 115 10.28 7.80 6.32
N ARG A 116 9.71 6.85 5.56
CA ARG A 116 9.67 6.89 4.09
C ARG A 116 8.65 7.89 3.53
N ARG A 117 7.70 8.34 4.36
CA ARG A 117 6.63 9.28 3.98
C ARG A 117 5.90 8.85 2.70
N PRO A 118 5.31 7.67 2.65
CA PRO A 118 4.49 7.29 1.51
C PRO A 118 3.26 8.19 1.40
N ASP A 119 2.71 8.34 0.22
CA ASP A 119 1.48 9.11 0.01
C ASP A 119 0.23 8.33 0.43
N GLY A 120 0.35 7.02 0.63
CA GLY A 120 -0.70 6.17 1.15
C GLY A 120 -0.22 4.75 1.46
N LEU A 121 -0.99 4.08 2.30
CA LEU A 121 -0.82 2.68 2.65
C LEU A 121 -2.09 1.90 2.29
N LEU A 122 -1.90 0.73 1.68
CA LEU A 122 -2.92 -0.30 1.58
C LEU A 122 -2.50 -1.45 2.49
N ILE A 123 -3.39 -1.93 3.34
CA ILE A 123 -3.08 -2.98 4.32
C ILE A 123 -4.07 -4.14 4.18
N SER A 124 -3.54 -5.34 4.00
CA SER A 124 -4.27 -6.61 4.01
C SER A 124 -3.55 -7.59 4.93
N SER A 125 -3.90 -7.61 6.20
CA SER A 125 -3.18 -8.41 7.19
C SER A 125 -4.09 -8.85 8.33
N VAL A 126 -4.09 -10.13 8.64
CA VAL A 126 -4.77 -10.68 9.82
C VAL A 126 -3.90 -10.62 11.08
N SER A 127 -2.59 -10.44 10.93
CA SER A 127 -1.61 -10.50 12.02
C SER A 127 -1.06 -9.13 12.45
N PHE A 128 -1.24 -8.07 11.66
CA PHE A 128 -0.65 -6.78 11.96
C PHE A 128 -1.42 -6.06 13.08
N PRO A 129 -0.79 -5.69 14.21
CA PRO A 129 -1.49 -5.07 15.33
C PRO A 129 -2.23 -3.80 14.94
N GLN A 130 -3.50 -3.67 15.34
CA GLN A 130 -4.32 -2.50 15.03
C GLN A 130 -3.71 -1.21 15.59
N ALA A 131 -3.06 -1.28 16.75
CA ALA A 131 -2.32 -0.16 17.33
C ALA A 131 -1.20 0.36 16.41
N PHE A 132 -0.52 -0.53 15.68
CA PHE A 132 0.50 -0.13 14.70
C PHE A 132 -0.11 0.53 13.46
N ILE A 133 -1.27 0.01 13.02
CA ILE A 133 -2.02 0.64 11.92
C ILE A 133 -2.45 2.05 12.32
N GLN A 134 -2.97 2.21 13.54
CA GLN A 134 -3.38 3.53 14.04
C GLN A 134 -2.24 4.55 14.01
N ARG A 135 -1.01 4.14 14.31
CA ARG A 135 0.16 5.04 14.26
C ARG A 135 0.44 5.60 12.86
N PHE A 136 0.14 4.86 11.80
CA PHE A 136 0.25 5.41 10.45
C PHE A 136 -0.77 6.52 10.21
N VAL A 137 -2.01 6.30 10.65
CA VAL A 137 -3.07 7.31 10.57
C VAL A 137 -2.70 8.55 11.39
N ASP A 138 -2.22 8.36 12.61
CA ASP A 138 -1.79 9.44 13.51
C ASP A 138 -0.58 10.21 12.93
N ALA A 139 0.24 9.56 12.12
CA ALA A 139 1.32 10.20 11.35
C ALA A 139 0.83 10.94 10.08
N ASN A 140 -0.50 11.09 9.90
CA ASN A 140 -1.15 11.69 8.74
C ASN A 140 -0.83 10.98 7.41
N ILE A 141 -0.65 9.67 7.43
CA ILE A 141 -0.53 8.86 6.23
C ILE A 141 -1.92 8.29 5.92
N PRO A 142 -2.50 8.54 4.74
CA PRO A 142 -3.73 7.92 4.31
C PRO A 142 -3.62 6.39 4.33
N VAL A 143 -4.52 5.71 5.02
CA VAL A 143 -4.54 4.25 5.14
C VAL A 143 -5.84 3.71 4.61
N VAL A 144 -5.78 2.68 3.77
CA VAL A 144 -6.91 1.88 3.32
C VAL A 144 -6.72 0.44 3.77
N LEU A 145 -7.73 -0.13 4.40
CA LEU A 145 -7.75 -1.49 4.92
C LEU A 145 -8.59 -2.37 4.00
N LEU A 146 -8.04 -3.50 3.57
CA LEU A 146 -8.84 -4.58 2.98
C LEU A 146 -9.38 -5.42 4.15
N GLU A 147 -10.70 -5.42 4.30
CA GLU A 147 -11.35 -6.04 5.45
C GLU A 147 -11.34 -7.57 5.36
N ASN A 148 -10.25 -8.17 5.81
CA ASN A 148 -10.13 -9.61 6.04
C ASN A 148 -10.35 -9.99 7.51
N ARG A 149 -10.39 -9.00 8.40
CA ARG A 149 -10.65 -9.12 9.84
C ARG A 149 -11.36 -7.87 10.36
N ASP A 150 -11.76 -7.90 11.61
CA ASP A 150 -12.30 -6.73 12.30
C ASP A 150 -11.21 -5.67 12.55
N TYR A 151 -11.41 -4.47 12.00
CA TYR A 151 -10.57 -3.29 12.20
C TYR A 151 -11.29 -2.18 12.96
N SER A 152 -12.32 -2.50 13.76
CA SER A 152 -13.16 -1.51 14.46
C SER A 152 -12.38 -0.56 15.36
N GLN A 153 -11.22 -0.96 15.86
CA GLN A 153 -10.35 -0.17 16.72
C GLN A 153 -9.51 0.87 15.94
N VAL A 154 -9.37 0.73 14.62
CA VAL A 154 -8.63 1.69 13.80
C VAL A 154 -9.58 2.81 13.39
N LYS A 155 -9.24 4.06 13.73
CA LYS A 155 -10.02 5.25 13.40
C LYS A 155 -9.36 6.04 12.28
N GLY A 156 -10.17 6.63 11.38
CA GLY A 156 -9.66 7.50 10.32
C GLY A 156 -9.04 6.79 9.12
N ALA A 157 -9.07 5.46 9.05
CA ALA A 157 -8.70 4.69 7.87
C ALA A 157 -9.89 4.47 6.95
N GLY A 158 -9.66 4.47 5.63
CA GLY A 158 -10.61 3.96 4.65
C GLY A 158 -10.71 2.44 4.73
N ARG A 159 -11.84 1.87 4.34
CA ARG A 159 -12.07 0.42 4.38
C ARG A 159 -12.67 -0.06 3.07
N ILE A 160 -12.27 -1.23 2.66
CA ILE A 160 -12.83 -1.95 1.51
C ILE A 160 -13.34 -3.29 2.03
N ASP A 161 -14.66 -3.42 2.09
CA ASP A 161 -15.31 -4.71 2.34
C ASP A 161 -15.18 -5.57 1.09
N ASN A 162 -14.66 -6.76 1.25
CA ASN A 162 -14.47 -7.75 0.18
C ASN A 162 -15.48 -8.89 0.24
N GLY A 163 -16.55 -8.75 1.04
CA GLY A 163 -17.64 -9.71 1.14
C GLY A 163 -17.30 -11.03 1.82
N LEU A 164 -16.18 -11.13 2.54
CA LEU A 164 -15.74 -12.39 3.14
C LEU A 164 -16.70 -12.93 4.20
N TYR A 165 -17.29 -12.04 4.99
CA TYR A 165 -18.26 -12.42 6.01
C TYR A 165 -19.54 -12.99 5.38
N GLU A 166 -20.13 -12.25 4.44
CA GLU A 166 -21.36 -12.70 3.78
C GLU A 166 -21.13 -13.92 2.89
N GLY A 167 -20.02 -13.96 2.15
CA GLY A 167 -19.67 -15.12 1.34
C GLY A 167 -19.51 -16.41 2.16
N ALA A 168 -18.95 -16.34 3.37
CA ALA A 168 -18.88 -17.49 4.26
C ALA A 168 -20.28 -17.93 4.75
N ARG A 169 -21.16 -16.96 5.05
CA ARG A 169 -22.56 -17.24 5.41
C ARG A 169 -23.31 -17.95 4.25
N GLU A 170 -23.19 -17.42 3.05
CA GLU A 170 -23.80 -17.99 1.85
C GLU A 170 -23.33 -19.42 1.60
N CYS A 171 -22.05 -19.72 1.80
CA CYS A 171 -21.53 -21.08 1.70
C CYS A 171 -22.24 -22.06 2.66
N VAL A 172 -22.41 -21.67 3.92
CA VAL A 172 -23.10 -22.50 4.92
C VAL A 172 -24.59 -22.66 4.55
N GLN A 173 -25.26 -21.58 4.15
CA GLN A 173 -26.66 -21.61 3.71
C GLN A 173 -26.84 -22.55 2.52
N TYR A 174 -25.96 -22.46 1.53
CA TYR A 174 -25.99 -23.32 0.35
C TYR A 174 -25.86 -24.79 0.72
N LEU A 175 -24.87 -25.15 1.57
CA LEU A 175 -24.67 -26.52 2.01
C LEU A 175 -25.86 -27.03 2.83
N GLY A 176 -26.39 -26.18 3.73
CA GLY A 176 -27.60 -26.49 4.48
C GLY A 176 -28.82 -26.74 3.60
N GLY A 177 -29.01 -25.92 2.55
CA GLY A 177 -30.06 -26.10 1.54
C GLY A 177 -29.96 -27.42 0.75
N LEU A 178 -28.74 -27.98 0.64
CA LEU A 178 -28.50 -29.31 0.10
C LEU A 178 -28.68 -30.44 1.14
N GLY A 179 -29.17 -30.13 2.34
CA GLY A 179 -29.40 -31.09 3.42
C GLY A 179 -28.12 -31.48 4.20
N ARG A 180 -27.00 -30.77 3.98
CA ARG A 180 -25.75 -31.00 4.73
C ARG A 180 -25.81 -30.25 6.06
N LYS A 181 -25.65 -30.97 7.16
CA LYS A 181 -25.69 -30.42 8.53
C LYS A 181 -24.32 -30.47 9.19
N ASP A 182 -23.53 -31.48 8.87
CA ASP A 182 -22.17 -31.67 9.37
C ASP A 182 -21.21 -30.90 8.43
N ILE A 183 -21.06 -29.60 8.71
CA ILE A 183 -20.25 -28.68 7.89
C ILE A 183 -19.01 -28.31 8.72
N LEU A 184 -17.84 -28.60 8.17
CA LEU A 184 -16.55 -28.32 8.82
C LEU A 184 -15.88 -27.08 8.20
N TYR A 185 -15.31 -26.25 9.06
CA TYR A 185 -14.43 -25.17 8.65
C TYR A 185 -12.98 -25.65 8.70
N ILE A 186 -12.32 -25.68 7.54
CA ILE A 186 -10.91 -26.09 7.46
C ILE A 186 -10.06 -24.86 7.26
N ASP A 187 -9.15 -24.59 8.16
CA ASP A 187 -8.23 -23.46 8.11
C ASP A 187 -6.78 -23.91 8.06
N ARG A 188 -5.93 -23.00 7.62
CA ARG A 188 -4.49 -23.21 7.55
C ARG A 188 -3.80 -22.53 8.73
N TYR A 189 -3.10 -23.32 9.53
CA TYR A 189 -2.18 -22.78 10.51
C TYR A 189 -0.99 -22.12 9.80
N SER A 190 -0.84 -20.81 9.95
CA SER A 190 0.25 -20.09 9.28
C SER A 190 1.59 -20.40 9.95
N ALA A 191 2.69 -20.23 9.19
CA ALA A 191 4.05 -20.34 9.74
C ALA A 191 4.34 -19.32 10.88
N ARG A 192 3.50 -18.29 11.03
CA ARG A 192 3.55 -17.29 12.10
C ARG A 192 2.63 -17.62 13.29
N GLY A 193 2.04 -18.80 13.31
CA GLY A 193 1.14 -19.23 14.36
C GLY A 193 -0.28 -18.64 14.29
N ASN A 194 -0.64 -17.95 13.20
CA ASN A 194 -1.98 -17.42 13.04
C ASN A 194 -2.94 -18.51 12.54
N PHE A 195 -4.12 -18.53 13.09
CA PHE A 195 -5.27 -19.33 12.66
C PHE A 195 -6.50 -18.46 12.71
N SER A 196 -7.57 -18.87 12.03
CA SER A 196 -8.83 -18.13 12.05
C SER A 196 -9.45 -18.17 13.45
N ASN A 197 -9.96 -17.03 13.87
CA ASN A 197 -10.72 -16.84 15.09
C ASN A 197 -11.85 -15.83 14.79
N MET A 198 -12.59 -15.39 15.81
CA MET A 198 -13.72 -14.47 15.63
C MET A 198 -13.33 -13.09 15.07
N ASP A 199 -12.04 -12.76 14.99
CA ASP A 199 -11.58 -11.57 14.27
C ASP A 199 -11.55 -11.80 12.75
N ASP A 200 -11.34 -13.03 12.26
CA ASP A 200 -11.41 -13.36 10.84
C ASP A 200 -12.88 -13.33 10.36
N LEU A 201 -13.15 -12.53 9.34
CA LEU A 201 -14.52 -12.34 8.85
C LEU A 201 -15.12 -13.61 8.27
N ARG A 202 -14.33 -14.48 7.64
CA ARG A 202 -14.82 -15.76 7.08
C ARG A 202 -15.21 -16.72 8.19
N TYR A 203 -14.34 -16.89 9.20
CA TYR A 203 -14.63 -17.74 10.33
C TYR A 203 -15.84 -17.24 11.12
N ARG A 204 -15.91 -15.94 11.37
CA ARG A 204 -17.06 -15.31 12.04
C ARG A 204 -18.36 -15.51 11.25
N GLY A 205 -18.33 -15.33 9.92
CA GLY A 205 -19.49 -15.60 9.06
C GLY A 205 -19.93 -17.05 9.09
N PHE A 206 -18.98 -17.98 9.06
CA PHE A 206 -19.23 -19.41 9.20
C PHE A 206 -19.91 -19.73 10.55
N VAL A 207 -19.32 -19.32 11.67
CA VAL A 207 -19.85 -19.60 13.01
C VAL A 207 -21.26 -19.01 13.19
N HIS A 208 -21.45 -17.73 12.80
CA HIS A 208 -22.76 -17.09 12.93
C HIS A 208 -23.84 -17.82 12.12
N GLN A 209 -23.54 -18.21 10.87
CA GLN A 209 -24.52 -18.90 10.05
C GLN A 209 -24.81 -20.32 10.54
N MET A 210 -23.80 -21.04 11.04
CA MET A 210 -24.02 -22.35 11.69
C MET A 210 -24.99 -22.22 12.88
N GLN A 211 -24.78 -21.23 13.73
CA GLN A 211 -25.64 -20.98 14.89
C GLN A 211 -27.07 -20.59 14.46
N GLU A 212 -27.24 -19.67 13.51
CA GLU A 212 -28.55 -19.27 13.00
C GLU A 212 -29.31 -20.44 12.35
N SER A 213 -28.58 -21.35 11.71
CA SER A 213 -29.18 -22.55 11.09
C SER A 213 -29.49 -23.67 12.12
N GLY A 214 -29.18 -23.47 13.40
CA GLY A 214 -29.33 -24.47 14.43
C GLY A 214 -28.33 -25.63 14.33
N TYR A 215 -27.22 -25.44 13.63
CA TYR A 215 -26.10 -26.37 13.57
C TYR A 215 -25.10 -26.02 14.66
N CYS A 216 -24.52 -27.03 15.32
CA CYS A 216 -23.47 -26.80 16.30
C CYS A 216 -22.11 -26.70 15.57
N PRO A 217 -21.40 -25.58 15.58
CA PRO A 217 -20.01 -25.57 15.15
C PRO A 217 -19.19 -26.26 16.26
N ASP A 218 -18.60 -27.40 15.98
CA ASP A 218 -17.62 -28.07 16.83
C ASP A 218 -16.26 -27.31 16.83
#